data_a75a0d29c3245758a904f0f949b5cdd2
#
_entry.id   a75a0d29c3245758a904f0f949b5cdd2
#
_cell.length_a   1.000
_cell.length_b   1.000
_cell.length_c   1.000
_cell.angle_alpha   90.00
_cell.angle_beta   90.00
_cell.angle_gamma   90.00
#
_symmetry.space_group_name_H-M   'P 1'
#
loop_
_entity.id
_entity.type
_entity.pdbx_description
1 polymer ?
#
loop_
_entity_poly.entity_id
_entity_poly.type
_entity_poly.pdbx_seq_one_letter_code
_entity_poly.pdbx_strand_id
1 'polypeptide(L)'
;MSDLDLLTQSLARNVKRWRTERGFTLDTLAARAGVSRGMLIQIEQARTNPSLGTVVKIGDALGVSITTLLDYGQGPKVRVVPAEQAVRLWHTEAGSYNRLLAGTEAPGPLELWDWRLMPGESSPSDPHPAGTVELVHVTTGELTLTVDGVPYRVPAGASASFEANTPHIYGNEGGEPMEMVLAVSVPPVG
;
A
#
# COMPACT_ATOMS: atom_id res chain seq x y z
N MET A 1 -23.10 23.56 3.08
CA MET A 1 -22.70 22.70 4.23
C MET A 1 -21.53 23.43 4.88
N SER A 2 -21.61 23.71 6.19
CA SER A 2 -20.52 24.39 6.89
C SER A 2 -19.36 23.44 7.18
N ASP A 3 -18.16 24.00 7.45
CA ASP A 3 -17.00 23.19 7.85
C ASP A 3 -17.28 22.36 9.11
N LEU A 4 -18.13 22.90 10.00
CA LEU A 4 -18.57 22.20 11.19
C LEU A 4 -19.46 20.99 10.89
N ASP A 5 -20.34 21.10 9.87
CA ASP A 5 -21.16 19.97 9.44
C ASP A 5 -20.31 18.86 8.84
N LEU A 6 -19.28 19.24 8.05
CA LEU A 6 -18.32 18.29 7.48
C LEU A 6 -17.53 17.57 8.56
N LEU A 7 -17.03 18.30 9.57
CA LEU A 7 -16.33 17.73 10.72
C LEU A 7 -17.21 16.74 11.48
N THR A 8 -18.45 17.13 11.79
CA THR A 8 -19.38 16.31 12.54
C THR A 8 -19.71 15.00 11.80
N GLN A 9 -19.94 15.08 10.49
CA GLN A 9 -20.20 13.91 9.66
C GLN A 9 -18.97 13.00 9.54
N SER A 10 -17.77 13.57 9.46
CA SER A 10 -16.53 12.80 9.38
C SER A 10 -16.24 12.08 10.67
N LEU A 11 -16.38 12.76 11.80
CA LEU A 11 -16.28 12.15 13.11
C LEU A 11 -17.25 10.97 13.25
N ALA A 12 -18.52 11.15 12.87
CA ALA A 12 -19.52 10.11 12.93
C ALA A 12 -19.13 8.85 12.13
N ARG A 13 -18.73 9.05 10.87
CA ARG A 13 -18.28 7.96 10.00
C ARG A 13 -17.05 7.24 10.55
N ASN A 14 -16.05 8.01 10.98
CA ASN A 14 -14.78 7.45 11.43
C ASN A 14 -14.91 6.71 12.76
N VAL A 15 -15.65 7.24 13.72
CA VAL A 15 -15.93 6.54 14.99
C VAL A 15 -16.64 5.21 14.72
N LYS A 16 -17.70 5.22 13.89
CA LYS A 16 -18.44 3.99 13.54
C LYS A 16 -17.55 2.99 12.81
N ARG A 17 -16.74 3.43 11.84
CA ARG A 17 -15.80 2.59 11.09
C ARG A 17 -14.80 1.92 12.04
N TRP A 18 -14.06 2.69 12.82
CA TRP A 18 -13.04 2.17 13.73
C TRP A 18 -13.61 1.27 14.81
N ARG A 19 -14.79 1.60 15.34
CA ARG A 19 -15.50 0.71 16.28
C ARG A 19 -15.80 -0.64 15.64
N THR A 20 -16.31 -0.64 14.41
CA THR A 20 -16.70 -1.88 13.70
C THR A 20 -15.46 -2.71 13.32
N GLU A 21 -14.41 -2.07 12.81
CA GLU A 21 -13.14 -2.73 12.46
C GLU A 21 -12.47 -3.41 13.66
N ARG A 22 -12.66 -2.86 14.87
CA ARG A 22 -12.18 -3.47 16.12
C ARG A 22 -13.14 -4.46 16.74
N GLY A 23 -14.28 -4.74 16.12
CA GLY A 23 -15.31 -5.64 16.65
C GLY A 23 -15.97 -5.14 17.93
N PHE A 24 -15.91 -3.84 18.24
CA PHE A 24 -16.52 -3.31 19.45
C PHE A 24 -18.02 -3.07 19.27
N THR A 25 -18.82 -3.49 20.28
CA THR A 25 -20.19 -3.02 20.42
C THR A 25 -20.22 -1.56 20.89
N LEU A 26 -21.37 -0.91 20.78
CA LEU A 26 -21.54 0.44 21.35
C LEU A 26 -21.28 0.46 22.85
N ASP A 27 -21.73 -0.59 23.57
CA ASP A 27 -21.52 -0.69 25.01
C ASP A 27 -20.03 -0.87 25.35
N THR A 28 -19.31 -1.69 24.58
CA THR A 28 -17.86 -1.88 24.77
C THR A 28 -17.09 -0.58 24.56
N LEU A 29 -17.37 0.15 23.49
CA LEU A 29 -16.68 1.42 23.25
C LEU A 29 -17.06 2.50 24.27
N ALA A 30 -18.33 2.55 24.67
CA ALA A 30 -18.82 3.47 25.70
C ALA A 30 -18.07 3.28 27.04
N ALA A 31 -17.99 2.02 27.48
CA ALA A 31 -17.25 1.67 28.70
C ALA A 31 -15.75 2.03 28.62
N ARG A 32 -15.10 1.72 27.50
CA ARG A 32 -13.67 2.01 27.29
C ARG A 32 -13.38 3.50 27.22
N ALA A 33 -14.22 4.27 26.55
CA ALA A 33 -14.06 5.71 26.40
C ALA A 33 -14.57 6.52 27.62
N GLY A 34 -15.23 5.88 28.58
CA GLY A 34 -15.84 6.56 29.71
C GLY A 34 -16.93 7.57 29.29
N VAL A 35 -17.73 7.20 28.26
CA VAL A 35 -18.86 8.01 27.77
C VAL A 35 -20.15 7.19 27.82
N SER A 36 -21.32 7.86 27.77
CA SER A 36 -22.58 7.11 27.73
C SER A 36 -22.82 6.46 26.35
N ARG A 37 -23.48 5.29 26.33
CA ARG A 37 -23.93 4.64 25.10
C ARG A 37 -24.79 5.58 24.24
N GLY A 38 -25.67 6.35 24.88
CA GLY A 38 -26.52 7.33 24.20
C GLY A 38 -25.73 8.41 23.49
N MET A 39 -24.65 8.90 24.11
CA MET A 39 -23.75 9.88 23.48
C MET A 39 -23.05 9.28 22.24
N LEU A 40 -22.57 8.05 22.32
CA LEU A 40 -21.97 7.39 21.15
C LEU A 40 -22.94 7.23 19.99
N ILE A 41 -24.18 6.85 20.28
CA ILE A 41 -25.24 6.75 19.27
C ILE A 41 -25.45 8.10 18.59
N GLN A 42 -25.54 9.19 19.34
CA GLN A 42 -25.72 10.53 18.79
C GLN A 42 -24.50 10.97 17.96
N ILE A 43 -23.27 10.63 18.40
CA ILE A 43 -22.04 10.92 17.67
C ILE A 43 -22.04 10.13 16.33
N GLU A 44 -22.27 8.82 16.35
CA GLU A 44 -22.28 7.99 15.12
C GLU A 44 -23.40 8.36 14.15
N GLN A 45 -24.45 9.04 14.62
CA GLN A 45 -25.54 9.55 13.80
C GLN A 45 -25.34 11.02 13.35
N ALA A 46 -24.19 11.63 13.69
CA ALA A 46 -23.92 13.04 13.46
C ALA A 46 -24.97 14.01 14.03
N ARG A 47 -25.60 13.62 15.16
CA ARG A 47 -26.67 14.40 15.81
C ARG A 47 -26.21 15.26 16.97
N THR A 48 -24.92 15.25 17.27
CA THR A 48 -24.32 16.04 18.34
C THR A 48 -22.92 16.48 17.95
N ASN A 49 -22.47 17.58 18.53
CA ASN A 49 -21.10 18.07 18.46
C ASN A 49 -20.43 17.78 19.81
N PRO A 50 -19.68 16.69 19.96
CA PRO A 50 -19.02 16.34 21.22
C PRO A 50 -17.91 17.33 21.55
N SER A 51 -17.61 17.49 22.86
CA SER A 51 -16.45 18.25 23.28
C SER A 51 -15.15 17.61 22.79
N LEU A 52 -14.10 18.41 22.62
CA LEU A 52 -12.77 17.92 22.25
C LEU A 52 -12.29 16.81 23.22
N GLY A 53 -12.53 16.98 24.52
CA GLY A 53 -12.20 15.97 25.53
C GLY A 53 -12.94 14.63 25.31
N THR A 54 -14.18 14.68 24.81
CA THR A 54 -14.93 13.48 24.44
C THR A 54 -14.30 12.79 23.22
N VAL A 55 -13.89 13.55 22.20
CA VAL A 55 -13.24 13.04 21.00
C VAL A 55 -11.90 12.39 21.35
N VAL A 56 -11.11 13.00 22.24
CA VAL A 56 -9.85 12.42 22.76
C VAL A 56 -10.10 11.05 23.38
N LYS A 57 -11.04 10.96 24.34
CA LYS A 57 -11.37 9.70 25.04
C LYS A 57 -11.80 8.59 24.08
N ILE A 58 -12.57 8.93 23.05
CA ILE A 58 -12.99 7.98 22.02
C ILE A 58 -11.78 7.54 21.17
N GLY A 59 -10.91 8.47 20.79
CA GLY A 59 -9.67 8.20 20.06
C GLY A 59 -8.76 7.24 20.84
N ASP A 60 -8.53 7.52 22.10
CA ASP A 60 -7.72 6.66 22.99
C ASP A 60 -8.33 5.26 23.12
N ALA A 61 -9.64 5.17 23.32
CA ALA A 61 -10.34 3.88 23.41
C ALA A 61 -10.29 3.06 22.12
N LEU A 62 -10.23 3.73 20.97
CA LEU A 62 -10.08 3.13 19.65
C LEU A 62 -8.62 2.93 19.24
N GLY A 63 -7.65 3.54 19.93
CA GLY A 63 -6.23 3.54 19.59
C GLY A 63 -5.94 4.27 18.28
N VAL A 64 -6.61 5.39 18.05
CA VAL A 64 -6.42 6.26 16.87
C VAL A 64 -6.29 7.72 17.29
N SER A 65 -5.58 8.51 16.49
CA SER A 65 -5.42 9.94 16.75
C SER A 65 -6.71 10.73 16.51
N ILE A 66 -6.82 11.90 17.12
CA ILE A 66 -7.90 12.85 16.86
C ILE A 66 -7.93 13.23 15.37
N THR A 67 -6.76 13.43 14.75
CA THR A 67 -6.66 13.75 13.33
C THR A 67 -7.26 12.66 12.46
N THR A 68 -7.07 11.39 12.83
CA THR A 68 -7.69 10.24 12.15
C THR A 68 -9.22 10.24 12.32
N LEU A 69 -9.74 10.60 13.49
CA LEU A 69 -11.18 10.68 13.74
C LEU A 69 -11.82 11.87 13.02
N LEU A 70 -11.12 12.97 12.88
CA LEU A 70 -11.59 14.18 12.20
C LEU A 70 -11.24 14.23 10.71
N ASP A 71 -10.54 13.22 10.19
CA ASP A 71 -10.18 13.17 8.77
C ASP A 71 -11.44 13.21 7.90
N TYR A 72 -11.55 14.24 7.10
CA TYR A 72 -12.70 14.48 6.23
C TYR A 72 -12.86 13.44 5.14
N GLY A 73 -11.88 12.57 4.94
CA GLY A 73 -11.89 11.52 3.92
C GLY A 73 -12.51 12.05 2.63
N GLN A 74 -11.93 13.04 2.03
CA GLN A 74 -12.46 13.61 0.78
C GLN A 74 -12.31 12.57 -0.35
N GLY A 75 -13.32 11.71 -0.49
CA GLY A 75 -13.40 10.77 -1.60
C GLY A 75 -12.29 9.71 -1.66
N PRO A 76 -12.21 8.94 -2.72
CA PRO A 76 -11.12 8.00 -2.94
C PRO A 76 -9.80 8.78 -3.01
N LYS A 77 -8.80 8.40 -2.17
CA LYS A 77 -7.45 8.97 -2.24
C LYS A 77 -6.80 8.49 -3.54
N VAL A 78 -6.93 9.29 -4.58
CA VAL A 78 -6.25 9.04 -5.85
C VAL A 78 -4.96 9.87 -5.85
N ARG A 79 -3.82 9.19 -5.96
CA ARG A 79 -2.52 9.81 -6.21
C ARG A 79 -2.12 9.51 -7.65
N VAL A 80 -2.04 10.53 -8.47
CA VAL A 80 -1.45 10.46 -9.80
C VAL A 80 0.02 10.79 -9.68
N VAL A 81 0.91 9.88 -10.10
CA VAL A 81 2.36 10.10 -10.14
C VAL A 81 2.72 10.36 -11.60
N PRO A 82 3.10 11.58 -11.97
CA PRO A 82 3.53 11.91 -13.32
C PRO A 82 4.83 11.15 -13.68
N ALA A 83 5.03 10.86 -14.97
CA ALA A 83 6.15 10.06 -15.46
C ALA A 83 7.53 10.65 -15.08
N GLU A 84 7.64 11.98 -15.00
CA GLU A 84 8.85 12.71 -14.59
C GLU A 84 9.18 12.56 -13.10
N GLN A 85 8.26 12.08 -12.28
CA GLN A 85 8.48 11.78 -10.87
C GLN A 85 8.91 10.32 -10.63
N ALA A 86 8.92 9.49 -11.67
CA ALA A 86 9.46 8.13 -11.57
C ALA A 86 10.95 8.18 -11.23
N VAL A 87 11.34 7.45 -10.19
CA VAL A 87 12.73 7.47 -9.68
C VAL A 87 13.52 6.33 -10.31
N ARG A 88 14.54 6.67 -11.11
CA ARG A 88 15.49 5.67 -11.62
C ARG A 88 16.51 5.36 -10.52
N LEU A 89 16.54 4.10 -10.07
CA LEU A 89 17.45 3.66 -9.01
C LEU A 89 18.69 2.94 -9.56
N TRP A 90 18.58 2.34 -10.73
CA TRP A 90 19.66 1.62 -11.37
C TRP A 90 19.63 1.80 -12.90
N HIS A 91 20.79 1.83 -13.52
CA HIS A 91 20.95 1.82 -14.98
C HIS A 91 22.36 1.35 -15.38
N THR A 92 22.50 0.89 -16.62
CA THR A 92 23.79 0.49 -17.24
C THR A 92 24.11 1.38 -18.43
N GLU A 93 25.36 1.33 -18.89
CA GLU A 93 25.79 2.03 -20.11
C GLU A 93 25.12 1.45 -21.37
N ALA A 94 24.78 0.16 -21.35
CA ALA A 94 24.08 -0.51 -22.45
C ALA A 94 22.61 -0.10 -22.58
N GLY A 95 22.04 0.53 -21.55
CA GLY A 95 20.69 1.07 -21.58
C GLY A 95 19.66 0.28 -20.76
N SER A 96 20.09 -0.70 -19.96
CA SER A 96 19.22 -1.30 -18.95
C SER A 96 18.91 -0.31 -17.83
N TYR A 97 17.74 -0.43 -17.24
CA TYR A 97 17.34 0.39 -16.09
C TYR A 97 16.19 -0.25 -15.31
N ASN A 98 16.04 0.22 -14.08
CA ASN A 98 14.77 0.14 -13.35
C ASN A 98 14.30 1.52 -12.89
N ARG A 99 12.98 1.67 -12.77
CA ARG A 99 12.34 2.88 -12.25
C ARG A 99 11.21 2.52 -11.32
N LEU A 100 11.18 3.13 -10.15
CA LEU A 100 10.02 3.11 -9.28
C LEU A 100 8.99 4.10 -9.82
N LEU A 101 7.86 3.59 -10.28
CA LEU A 101 6.76 4.39 -10.85
C LEU A 101 5.86 4.95 -9.77
N ALA A 102 5.50 4.12 -8.81
CA ALA A 102 4.63 4.49 -7.70
C ALA A 102 4.83 3.53 -6.53
N GLY A 103 4.52 3.98 -5.33
CA GLY A 103 4.48 3.16 -4.13
C GLY A 103 3.43 3.64 -3.16
N THR A 104 2.92 2.75 -2.32
CA THR A 104 2.07 3.07 -1.17
C THR A 104 2.92 3.21 0.08
N GLU A 105 2.37 3.87 1.10
CA GLU A 105 3.00 3.98 2.41
C GLU A 105 2.66 2.76 3.29
N ALA A 106 3.41 2.64 4.42
CA ALA A 106 3.11 1.65 5.46
C ALA A 106 1.60 1.58 5.80
N PRO A 107 1.07 0.44 6.31
CA PRO A 107 1.82 -0.62 7.00
C PRO A 107 2.36 -1.74 6.10
N GLY A 108 1.93 -1.89 4.87
CA GLY A 108 2.41 -2.88 3.92
C GLY A 108 2.65 -2.20 2.57
N PRO A 109 3.85 -1.69 2.29
CA PRO A 109 4.12 -1.01 1.04
C PRO A 109 3.90 -1.93 -0.16
N LEU A 110 3.23 -1.37 -1.17
CA LEU A 110 3.09 -1.96 -2.49
C LEU A 110 3.80 -1.04 -3.47
N GLU A 111 4.71 -1.56 -4.25
CA GLU A 111 5.52 -0.82 -5.19
C GLU A 111 5.24 -1.27 -6.62
N LEU A 112 5.25 -0.33 -7.54
CA LEU A 112 5.12 -0.58 -8.98
C LEU A 112 6.37 -0.07 -9.67
N TRP A 113 7.01 -0.96 -10.42
CA TRP A 113 8.27 -0.74 -11.10
C TRP A 113 8.16 -0.96 -12.60
N ASP A 114 8.99 -0.24 -13.36
CA ASP A 114 9.23 -0.40 -14.78
C ASP A 114 10.69 -0.80 -14.99
N TRP A 115 10.91 -1.84 -15.77
CA TRP A 115 12.22 -2.42 -16.01
C TRP A 115 12.49 -2.59 -17.50
N ARG A 116 13.72 -2.35 -17.86
CA ARG A 116 14.29 -2.70 -19.15
C ARG A 116 15.63 -3.37 -18.95
N LEU A 117 15.84 -4.53 -19.59
CA LEU A 117 17.12 -5.21 -19.65
C LEU A 117 17.56 -5.36 -21.10
N MET A 118 18.75 -4.92 -21.39
CA MET A 118 19.38 -5.12 -22.68
C MET A 118 19.88 -6.56 -22.82
N PRO A 119 20.06 -7.07 -24.06
CA PRO A 119 20.56 -8.41 -24.30
C PRO A 119 21.86 -8.73 -23.53
N GLY A 120 21.89 -9.88 -22.86
CA GLY A 120 23.01 -10.36 -22.06
C GLY A 120 23.17 -9.70 -20.69
N GLU A 121 22.32 -8.73 -20.33
CA GLU A 121 22.39 -8.10 -19.02
C GLU A 121 21.46 -8.78 -18.00
N SER A 122 21.85 -8.67 -16.74
CA SER A 122 21.06 -9.18 -15.61
C SER A 122 21.18 -8.28 -14.40
N SER A 123 20.20 -8.37 -13.54
CA SER A 123 20.15 -7.67 -12.24
C SER A 123 19.88 -8.67 -11.13
N PRO A 124 20.86 -8.98 -10.28
CA PRO A 124 20.65 -9.80 -9.10
C PRO A 124 19.92 -9.00 -8.01
N SER A 125 19.11 -9.67 -7.23
CA SER A 125 18.42 -9.13 -6.06
C SER A 125 18.66 -10.02 -4.86
N ASP A 126 19.00 -9.41 -3.73
CA ASP A 126 19.09 -10.07 -2.46
C ASP A 126 17.68 -10.47 -1.94
N PRO A 127 17.60 -11.48 -1.03
CA PRO A 127 16.34 -11.85 -0.42
C PRO A 127 15.63 -10.68 0.25
N HIS A 128 14.36 -10.51 -0.05
CA HIS A 128 13.48 -9.57 0.63
C HIS A 128 12.99 -10.12 1.99
N PRO A 129 12.36 -9.31 2.85
CA PRO A 129 11.72 -9.78 4.08
C PRO A 129 10.75 -10.93 3.82
N ALA A 130 10.65 -11.89 4.76
CA ALA A 130 9.74 -13.03 4.64
C ALA A 130 8.28 -12.56 4.40
N GLY A 131 7.60 -13.22 3.46
CA GLY A 131 6.25 -12.87 3.04
C GLY A 131 6.17 -11.79 1.94
N THR A 132 7.32 -11.28 1.46
CA THR A 132 7.34 -10.42 0.27
C THR A 132 6.99 -11.27 -0.96
N VAL A 133 6.05 -10.76 -1.76
CA VAL A 133 5.62 -11.39 -3.02
C VAL A 133 5.87 -10.42 -4.17
N GLU A 134 6.39 -10.95 -5.25
CA GLU A 134 6.56 -10.22 -6.50
C GLU A 134 5.67 -10.77 -7.61
N LEU A 135 5.15 -9.84 -8.43
CA LEU A 135 4.36 -10.12 -9.62
C LEU A 135 5.04 -9.45 -10.80
N VAL A 136 5.49 -10.25 -11.77
CA VAL A 136 6.13 -9.79 -13.00
C VAL A 136 5.17 -9.94 -14.17
N HIS A 137 5.09 -8.93 -15.02
CA HIS A 137 4.44 -9.02 -16.34
C HIS A 137 5.40 -8.54 -17.41
N VAL A 138 5.79 -9.43 -18.32
CA VAL A 138 6.70 -9.11 -19.42
C VAL A 138 5.90 -8.50 -20.57
N THR A 139 6.26 -7.29 -20.98
CA THR A 139 5.60 -6.57 -22.07
C THR A 139 6.31 -6.75 -23.42
N THR A 140 7.64 -6.93 -23.40
CA THR A 140 8.46 -7.07 -24.60
C THR A 140 9.60 -8.05 -24.32
N GLY A 141 9.99 -8.86 -25.32
CA GLY A 141 11.09 -9.81 -25.20
C GLY A 141 10.78 -11.02 -24.32
N GLU A 142 11.78 -11.57 -23.69
CA GLU A 142 11.67 -12.71 -22.76
C GLU A 142 12.54 -12.48 -21.54
N LEU A 143 11.97 -12.64 -20.36
CA LEU A 143 12.68 -12.61 -19.10
C LEU A 143 13.17 -14.02 -18.73
N THR A 144 14.44 -14.17 -18.38
CA THR A 144 14.94 -15.30 -17.62
C THR A 144 14.91 -14.93 -16.12
N LEU A 145 13.89 -15.39 -15.40
CA LEU A 145 13.77 -15.21 -13.97
C LEU A 145 14.43 -16.40 -13.27
N THR A 146 15.50 -16.16 -12.51
CA THR A 146 16.13 -17.23 -11.70
C THR A 146 15.75 -17.03 -10.24
N VAL A 147 15.12 -18.02 -9.63
CA VAL A 147 14.74 -18.00 -8.20
C VAL A 147 15.40 -19.20 -7.51
N ASP A 148 16.16 -18.95 -6.46
CA ASP A 148 16.93 -19.98 -5.72
C ASP A 148 17.76 -20.88 -6.68
N GLY A 149 18.40 -20.28 -7.67
CA GLY A 149 19.23 -20.95 -8.68
C GLY A 149 18.46 -21.69 -9.78
N VAL A 150 17.11 -21.68 -9.76
CA VAL A 150 16.28 -22.33 -10.77
C VAL A 150 15.78 -21.29 -11.80
N PRO A 151 16.13 -21.44 -13.10
CA PRO A 151 15.70 -20.50 -14.14
C PRO A 151 14.29 -20.80 -14.64
N TYR A 152 13.51 -19.75 -14.87
CA TYR A 152 12.18 -19.78 -15.48
C TYR A 152 12.13 -18.80 -16.64
N ARG A 153 11.60 -19.21 -17.78
CA ARG A 153 11.39 -18.34 -18.94
C ARG A 153 9.99 -17.75 -18.90
N VAL A 154 9.93 -16.43 -19.00
CA VAL A 154 8.67 -15.67 -19.01
C VAL A 154 8.64 -14.86 -20.30
N PRO A 155 7.96 -15.32 -21.35
CA PRO A 155 7.89 -14.62 -22.64
C PRO A 155 6.96 -13.40 -22.56
N ALA A 156 7.07 -12.51 -23.55
CA ALA A 156 6.17 -11.36 -23.69
C ALA A 156 4.70 -11.78 -23.61
N GLY A 157 3.89 -11.01 -22.86
CA GLY A 157 2.48 -11.28 -22.57
C GLY A 157 2.24 -12.26 -21.42
N ALA A 158 3.28 -12.96 -20.95
CA ALA A 158 3.17 -13.83 -19.77
C ALA A 158 3.45 -13.07 -18.47
N SER A 159 3.02 -13.67 -17.36
CA SER A 159 3.27 -13.18 -16.02
C SER A 159 3.80 -14.30 -15.12
N ALA A 160 4.59 -13.92 -14.13
CA ALA A 160 5.06 -14.82 -13.08
C ALA A 160 4.79 -14.20 -11.71
N SER A 161 4.62 -15.06 -10.69
CA SER A 161 4.55 -14.65 -9.29
C SER A 161 5.43 -15.57 -8.46
N PHE A 162 6.13 -15.01 -7.47
CA PHE A 162 6.99 -15.79 -6.59
C PHE A 162 7.16 -15.11 -5.23
N GLU A 163 7.53 -15.91 -4.23
CA GLU A 163 7.96 -15.40 -2.94
C GLU A 163 9.42 -14.93 -3.05
N ALA A 164 9.64 -13.64 -2.82
CA ALA A 164 10.93 -12.98 -3.05
C ALA A 164 11.86 -13.01 -1.81
N ASN A 165 11.65 -13.95 -0.89
CA ASN A 165 12.46 -14.16 0.31
C ASN A 165 13.70 -15.03 0.09
N THR A 166 14.01 -15.35 -1.16
CA THR A 166 15.22 -16.06 -1.60
C THR A 166 15.98 -15.23 -2.64
N PRO A 167 17.30 -15.50 -2.86
CA PRO A 167 18.04 -14.82 -3.93
C PRO A 167 17.38 -15.05 -5.30
N HIS A 168 17.25 -13.99 -6.07
CA HIS A 168 16.67 -14.08 -7.40
C HIS A 168 17.37 -13.14 -8.39
N ILE A 169 17.26 -13.44 -9.68
CA ILE A 169 17.94 -12.71 -10.75
C ILE A 169 16.94 -12.46 -11.88
N TYR A 170 16.86 -11.22 -12.33
CA TYR A 170 16.20 -10.89 -13.60
C TYR A 170 17.25 -10.83 -14.69
N GLY A 171 17.12 -11.63 -15.72
CA GLY A 171 18.08 -11.72 -16.81
C GLY A 171 17.41 -11.61 -18.18
N ASN A 172 18.14 -11.08 -19.14
CA ASN A 172 17.77 -11.11 -20.55
C ASN A 172 18.81 -11.92 -21.32
N GLU A 173 18.50 -13.20 -21.56
CA GLU A 173 19.32 -14.11 -22.37
C GLU A 173 18.94 -14.07 -23.87
N GLY A 174 17.94 -13.26 -24.25
CA GLY A 174 17.50 -13.09 -25.61
C GLY A 174 18.38 -12.15 -26.43
N GLY A 175 18.05 -11.98 -27.71
CA GLY A 175 18.75 -11.07 -28.61
C GLY A 175 18.16 -9.66 -28.73
N GLU A 176 17.00 -9.44 -28.14
CA GLU A 176 16.26 -8.17 -28.17
C GLU A 176 16.05 -7.62 -26.74
N PRO A 177 15.87 -6.32 -26.57
CA PRO A 177 15.55 -5.75 -25.25
C PRO A 177 14.32 -6.39 -24.64
N MET A 178 14.39 -6.67 -23.34
CA MET A 178 13.27 -7.14 -22.52
C MET A 178 12.71 -5.98 -21.72
N GLU A 179 11.39 -5.86 -21.69
CA GLU A 179 10.68 -4.88 -20.85
C GLU A 179 9.62 -5.58 -19.99
N MET A 180 9.49 -5.15 -18.76
CA MET A 180 8.53 -5.71 -17.81
C MET A 180 8.03 -4.66 -16.83
N VAL A 181 6.84 -4.93 -16.30
CA VAL A 181 6.31 -4.25 -15.10
C VAL A 181 6.39 -5.23 -13.94
N LEU A 182 6.86 -4.74 -12.81
CA LEU A 182 7.01 -5.50 -11.57
C LEU A 182 6.21 -4.82 -10.45
N ALA A 183 5.39 -5.60 -9.75
CA ALA A 183 4.77 -5.18 -8.50
C ALA A 183 5.38 -5.95 -7.33
N VAL A 184 5.80 -5.23 -6.29
CA VAL A 184 6.39 -5.78 -5.07
C VAL A 184 5.45 -5.49 -3.90
N SER A 185 4.99 -6.53 -3.21
CA SER A 185 4.17 -6.41 -2.00
C SER A 185 4.99 -6.84 -0.79
N VAL A 186 5.30 -5.89 0.09
CA VAL A 186 6.04 -6.15 1.33
C VAL A 186 5.04 -6.30 2.47
N PRO A 187 5.13 -7.36 3.30
CA PRO A 187 4.22 -7.52 4.42
C PRO A 187 4.43 -6.41 5.46
N PRO A 188 3.38 -6.01 6.21
CA PRO A 188 3.54 -5.08 7.30
C PRO A 188 4.49 -5.66 8.35
N VAL A 189 5.37 -4.81 8.88
CA VAL A 189 6.23 -5.16 10.01
C VAL A 189 5.33 -5.32 11.24
N GLY A 190 5.30 -6.52 11.81
CA GLY A 190 4.51 -6.86 13.01
C GLY A 190 5.05 -6.21 14.28
#